data_c979500de96577b9ea2185fca8fc5774
#
_entry.id   c979500de96577b9ea2185fca8fc5774
#
_cell.length_a   1.000
_cell.length_b   1.000
_cell.length_c   1.000
_cell.angle_alpha   90.00
_cell.angle_beta   90.00
_cell.angle_gamma   90.00
#
_symmetry.space_group_name_H-M   'P 1'
#
loop_
_entity.id
_entity.type
_entity.pdbx_description
1 polymer ?
#
loop_
_entity_poly.entity_id
_entity_poly.type
_entity_poly.pdbx_seq_one_letter_code
_entity_poly.pdbx_strand_id
1 'polypeptide(L)'
;MTTPKPPVPDAPGPLAGLRVLDLGLLVQGPQAALLLGDMGADVIKVELPGFGDQSRWIPVSPQDLRAPYFIACNRGKRSITIDLRRERGREVFLRLADTADVVVSNFVPGTLERWGIDYESVSARNPRIVFGSGSTFGPCGADATRKGADIAGQASGGLIHRTGRDADTMTPIGVTIADHIGSQNLANGILAALFARERTGRGQRVDVSLLGGQIYAQASEYTYAFLTGRNPGRAERGHPLIPMLYGVFPTADGQIAIVGVTPPFRAAFFAALGRPELVDVARFATPILAPDARRELFDILAERFRTRTTAEWERLLAESGQRYAAVRDYLDVAADESPYANGYLQRIEHPEWGAMSMIGSPIRMSATPIRPQPLAPELGQHTEEILLELDYGWDEIAALRDAKAI
;
A
#
# COMPACT_ATOMS: atom_id res chain seq x y z
N MET A 1 4.54 -21.54 23.82
CA MET A 1 4.03 -21.01 22.52
C MET A 1 4.18 -22.12 21.51
N THR A 2 3.07 -22.62 20.97
CA THR A 2 3.09 -23.65 19.91
C THR A 2 3.64 -23.00 18.64
N THR A 3 4.73 -23.51 18.10
CA THR A 3 5.22 -23.12 16.77
C THR A 3 4.12 -23.29 15.75
N PRO A 4 3.83 -22.28 14.89
CA PRO A 4 2.83 -22.42 13.84
C PRO A 4 3.17 -23.64 12.98
N LYS A 5 2.17 -24.50 12.72
CA LYS A 5 2.33 -25.61 11.81
C LYS A 5 2.78 -25.08 10.45
N PRO A 6 3.81 -25.65 9.80
CA PRO A 6 4.22 -25.18 8.49
C PRO A 6 3.04 -25.26 7.50
N PRO A 7 2.92 -24.32 6.55
CA PRO A 7 1.85 -24.33 5.56
C PRO A 7 1.90 -25.64 4.75
N VAL A 8 0.73 -26.14 4.36
CA VAL A 8 0.62 -27.31 3.49
C VAL A 8 1.28 -26.96 2.14
N PRO A 9 2.32 -27.69 1.69
CA PRO A 9 3.15 -27.24 0.57
C PRO A 9 2.39 -26.96 -0.73
N ASP A 10 1.31 -27.63 -1.06
CA ASP A 10 0.58 -27.53 -2.32
C ASP A 10 -0.86 -27.00 -2.19
N ALA A 11 -1.22 -26.43 -1.04
CA ALA A 11 -2.55 -25.85 -0.90
C ALA A 11 -2.72 -24.63 -1.83
N PRO A 12 -3.87 -24.52 -2.55
CA PRO A 12 -4.14 -23.34 -3.36
C PRO A 12 -4.31 -22.09 -2.49
N GLY A 13 -4.04 -20.91 -3.07
CA GLY A 13 -4.31 -19.64 -2.40
C GLY A 13 -5.81 -19.46 -2.10
N PRO A 14 -6.17 -18.57 -1.14
CA PRO A 14 -7.57 -18.41 -0.71
C PRO A 14 -8.50 -17.91 -1.82
N LEU A 15 -7.98 -17.30 -2.89
CA LEU A 15 -8.74 -16.80 -4.04
C LEU A 15 -8.47 -17.62 -5.32
N ALA A 16 -7.91 -18.83 -5.19
CA ALA A 16 -7.68 -19.69 -6.36
C ALA A 16 -9.00 -19.98 -7.10
N GLY A 17 -8.96 -19.89 -8.41
CA GLY A 17 -10.12 -20.06 -9.30
C GLY A 17 -10.91 -18.78 -9.54
N LEU A 18 -10.62 -17.67 -8.87
CA LEU A 18 -11.21 -16.38 -9.18
C LEU A 18 -10.38 -15.62 -10.23
N ARG A 19 -11.07 -14.93 -11.13
CA ARG A 19 -10.47 -14.07 -12.16
C ARG A 19 -10.73 -12.59 -11.87
N VAL A 20 -9.66 -11.79 -11.92
CA VAL A 20 -9.67 -10.35 -11.67
C VAL A 20 -9.24 -9.61 -12.93
N LEU A 21 -10.02 -8.66 -13.40
CA LEU A 21 -9.65 -7.74 -14.48
C LEU A 21 -9.15 -6.43 -13.87
N ASP A 22 -7.89 -6.12 -14.09
CA ASP A 22 -7.25 -4.90 -13.61
C ASP A 22 -7.16 -3.85 -14.72
N LEU A 23 -8.05 -2.87 -14.70
CA LEU A 23 -8.02 -1.68 -15.55
C LEU A 23 -7.24 -0.53 -14.89
N GLY A 24 -6.71 -0.75 -13.69
CA GLY A 24 -6.05 0.28 -12.88
C GLY A 24 -4.79 0.85 -13.55
N LEU A 25 -4.46 2.07 -13.17
CA LEU A 25 -3.25 2.77 -13.59
C LEU A 25 -2.44 3.17 -12.36
N LEU A 26 -1.13 3.25 -12.51
CA LEU A 26 -0.17 3.68 -11.48
C LEU A 26 -0.16 2.74 -10.27
N VAL A 27 -0.75 3.13 -9.12
CA VAL A 27 -0.59 2.42 -7.84
C VAL A 27 -1.92 1.93 -7.28
N GLN A 28 -2.91 2.80 -7.04
CA GLN A 28 -4.11 2.47 -6.25
C GLN A 28 -4.85 1.21 -6.75
N GLY A 29 -5.27 1.17 -8.00
CA GLY A 29 -5.95 0.01 -8.60
C GLY A 29 -5.02 -1.18 -8.78
N PRO A 30 -3.86 -1.00 -9.44
CA PRO A 30 -2.92 -2.09 -9.71
C PRO A 30 -2.45 -2.82 -8.46
N GLN A 31 -2.16 -2.12 -7.35
CA GLN A 31 -1.75 -2.77 -6.11
C GLN A 31 -2.91 -3.49 -5.42
N ALA A 32 -4.15 -2.97 -5.50
CA ALA A 32 -5.31 -3.70 -4.99
C ALA A 32 -5.49 -5.04 -5.73
N ALA A 33 -5.39 -5.03 -7.06
CA ALA A 33 -5.45 -6.23 -7.88
C ALA A 33 -4.27 -7.18 -7.59
N LEU A 34 -3.05 -6.64 -7.37
CA LEU A 34 -1.88 -7.43 -6.97
C LEU A 34 -2.12 -8.17 -5.66
N LEU A 35 -2.71 -7.54 -4.65
CA LEU A 35 -3.03 -8.19 -3.37
C LEU A 35 -3.97 -9.39 -3.57
N LEU A 36 -4.94 -9.29 -4.49
CA LEU A 36 -5.81 -10.41 -4.85
C LEU A 36 -5.03 -11.52 -5.60
N GLY A 37 -4.10 -11.14 -6.47
CA GLY A 37 -3.21 -12.06 -7.18
C GLY A 37 -2.29 -12.82 -6.23
N ASP A 38 -1.70 -12.16 -5.24
CA ASP A 38 -0.89 -12.79 -4.20
C ASP A 38 -1.69 -13.83 -3.40
N MET A 39 -3.00 -13.63 -3.28
CA MET A 39 -3.94 -14.57 -2.66
C MET A 39 -4.37 -15.70 -3.61
N GLY A 40 -3.87 -15.76 -4.84
CA GLY A 40 -4.08 -16.86 -5.79
C GLY A 40 -5.11 -16.59 -6.89
N ALA A 41 -5.65 -15.37 -7.03
CA ALA A 41 -6.51 -15.03 -8.14
C ALA A 41 -5.72 -14.93 -9.46
N ASP A 42 -6.35 -15.29 -10.59
CA ASP A 42 -5.86 -15.03 -11.96
C ASP A 42 -6.10 -13.55 -12.29
N VAL A 43 -5.06 -12.74 -12.26
CA VAL A 43 -5.17 -11.30 -12.53
C VAL A 43 -4.76 -10.97 -13.94
N ILE A 44 -5.70 -10.44 -14.73
CA ILE A 44 -5.47 -9.97 -16.09
C ILE A 44 -5.46 -8.44 -16.08
N LYS A 45 -4.31 -7.86 -16.39
CA LYS A 45 -4.15 -6.42 -16.57
C LYS A 45 -4.53 -6.02 -17.98
N VAL A 46 -5.54 -5.15 -18.08
CA VAL A 46 -6.03 -4.63 -19.36
C VAL A 46 -5.36 -3.29 -19.63
N GLU A 47 -4.62 -3.20 -20.72
CA GLU A 47 -3.76 -2.06 -21.04
C GLU A 47 -4.07 -1.49 -22.43
N LEU A 48 -3.79 -0.19 -22.61
CA LEU A 48 -3.90 0.46 -23.91
C LEU A 48 -2.79 -0.05 -24.87
N PRO A 49 -3.11 -0.50 -26.09
CA PRO A 49 -2.11 -0.90 -27.07
C PRO A 49 -1.04 0.17 -27.31
N GLY A 50 0.22 -0.24 -27.34
CA GLY A 50 1.38 0.60 -27.61
C GLY A 50 1.78 1.60 -26.51
N PHE A 51 0.97 1.75 -25.45
CA PHE A 51 1.27 2.68 -24.36
C PHE A 51 1.30 2.00 -22.99
N GLY A 52 0.30 1.17 -22.68
CA GLY A 52 0.18 0.47 -21.42
C GLY A 52 -0.23 1.36 -20.23
N ASP A 53 0.13 0.88 -19.05
CA ASP A 53 0.01 1.63 -17.80
C ASP A 53 1.05 2.74 -17.75
N GLN A 54 0.65 3.92 -17.29
CA GLN A 54 1.55 5.08 -17.13
C GLN A 54 2.76 4.79 -16.25
N SER A 55 2.64 3.86 -15.30
CA SER A 55 3.76 3.46 -14.44
C SER A 55 4.91 2.80 -15.20
N ARG A 56 4.69 2.26 -16.41
CA ARG A 56 5.75 1.75 -17.29
C ARG A 56 6.72 2.86 -17.75
N TRP A 57 6.28 4.12 -17.70
CA TRP A 57 7.02 5.30 -18.13
C TRP A 57 7.64 6.09 -16.98
N ILE A 58 7.75 5.49 -15.79
CA ILE A 58 8.46 6.05 -14.63
C ILE A 58 9.71 5.20 -14.38
N PRO A 59 10.80 5.42 -15.15
CA PRO A 59 12.01 4.62 -15.07
C PRO A 59 12.86 4.99 -13.84
N VAL A 60 13.80 4.12 -13.49
CA VAL A 60 14.83 4.39 -12.47
C VAL A 60 15.64 5.64 -12.86
N SER A 61 16.06 5.73 -14.13
CA SER A 61 16.78 6.87 -14.70
C SER A 61 16.63 6.86 -16.23
N PRO A 62 17.05 7.92 -16.95
CA PRO A 62 17.06 7.91 -18.41
C PRO A 62 17.93 6.80 -19.05
N GLN A 63 18.88 6.25 -18.31
CA GLN A 63 19.77 5.17 -18.75
C GLN A 63 19.31 3.79 -18.26
N ASP A 64 18.41 3.74 -17.28
CA ASP A 64 17.83 2.51 -16.74
C ASP A 64 16.32 2.56 -16.86
N LEU A 65 15.78 1.95 -17.89
CA LEU A 65 14.35 2.01 -18.23
C LEU A 65 13.49 1.06 -17.40
N ARG A 66 14.06 0.32 -16.46
CA ARG A 66 13.25 -0.47 -15.51
C ARG A 66 12.31 0.47 -14.72
N ALA A 67 11.05 0.09 -14.63
CA ALA A 67 9.99 0.91 -14.08
C ALA A 67 9.54 0.40 -12.68
N PRO A 68 10.13 0.89 -11.57
CA PRO A 68 9.90 0.35 -10.23
C PRO A 68 8.44 0.32 -9.82
N TYR A 69 7.67 1.38 -10.14
CA TYR A 69 6.24 1.43 -9.84
C TYR A 69 5.45 0.34 -10.57
N PHE A 70 5.76 0.13 -11.86
CA PHE A 70 5.10 -0.93 -12.63
C PHE A 70 5.45 -2.31 -12.08
N ILE A 71 6.73 -2.58 -11.88
CA ILE A 71 7.23 -3.86 -11.38
C ILE A 71 6.62 -4.19 -10.02
N ALA A 72 6.63 -3.23 -9.09
CA ALA A 72 6.14 -3.43 -7.73
C ALA A 72 4.63 -3.70 -7.66
N CYS A 73 3.83 -3.11 -8.56
CA CYS A 73 2.37 -3.19 -8.52
C CYS A 73 1.77 -4.22 -9.51
N ASN A 74 2.58 -4.84 -10.39
CA ASN A 74 2.03 -5.68 -11.46
C ASN A 74 2.70 -7.05 -11.62
N ARG A 75 3.57 -7.44 -10.70
CA ARG A 75 4.13 -8.79 -10.68
C ARG A 75 3.03 -9.87 -10.59
N GLY A 76 3.24 -11.00 -11.25
CA GLY A 76 2.32 -12.12 -11.24
C GLY A 76 1.03 -11.94 -12.05
N LYS A 77 0.84 -10.81 -12.73
CA LYS A 77 -0.30 -10.57 -13.61
C LYS A 77 -0.04 -11.09 -15.03
N ARG A 78 -1.10 -11.39 -15.74
CA ARG A 78 -1.10 -11.53 -17.21
C ARG A 78 -1.49 -10.20 -17.82
N SER A 79 -0.86 -9.78 -18.93
CA SER A 79 -1.18 -8.52 -19.63
C SER A 79 -1.87 -8.79 -20.95
N ILE A 80 -3.00 -8.13 -21.19
CA ILE A 80 -3.69 -8.04 -22.47
C ILE A 80 -3.79 -6.59 -22.91
N THR A 81 -3.57 -6.30 -24.18
CA THR A 81 -3.81 -4.99 -24.75
C THR A 81 -5.20 -4.89 -25.35
N ILE A 82 -5.99 -3.86 -24.93
CA ILE A 82 -7.33 -3.56 -25.45
C ILE A 82 -7.53 -2.04 -25.47
N ASP A 83 -7.87 -1.47 -26.63
CA ASP A 83 -8.32 -0.08 -26.70
C ASP A 83 -9.82 0.03 -26.35
N LEU A 84 -10.11 0.27 -25.09
CA LEU A 84 -11.47 0.40 -24.54
C LEU A 84 -12.27 1.60 -25.11
N ARG A 85 -11.63 2.49 -25.84
CA ARG A 85 -12.29 3.62 -26.52
C ARG A 85 -12.93 3.20 -27.85
N ARG A 86 -12.50 2.05 -28.41
CA ARG A 86 -13.00 1.47 -29.65
C ARG A 86 -14.12 0.48 -29.39
N GLU A 87 -15.12 0.44 -30.25
CA GLU A 87 -16.24 -0.47 -30.11
C GLU A 87 -15.82 -1.93 -30.03
N ARG A 88 -14.98 -2.39 -30.97
CA ARG A 88 -14.46 -3.77 -30.94
C ARG A 88 -13.63 -4.09 -29.68
N GLY A 89 -12.87 -3.12 -29.17
CA GLY A 89 -12.14 -3.29 -27.91
C GLY A 89 -13.10 -3.45 -26.72
N ARG A 90 -14.18 -2.65 -26.67
CA ARG A 90 -15.22 -2.82 -25.64
C ARG A 90 -15.91 -4.18 -25.71
N GLU A 91 -16.20 -4.67 -26.92
CA GLU A 91 -16.77 -6.02 -27.11
C GLU A 91 -15.86 -7.09 -26.54
N VAL A 92 -14.56 -7.04 -26.83
CA VAL A 92 -13.56 -7.96 -26.27
C VAL A 92 -13.55 -7.86 -24.73
N PHE A 93 -13.51 -6.65 -24.18
CA PHE A 93 -13.53 -6.46 -22.73
C PHE A 93 -14.80 -7.00 -22.08
N LEU A 94 -15.97 -6.73 -22.64
CA LEU A 94 -17.23 -7.22 -22.09
C LEU A 94 -17.32 -8.76 -22.13
N ARG A 95 -16.83 -9.39 -23.19
CA ARG A 95 -16.73 -10.85 -23.27
C ARG A 95 -15.75 -11.42 -22.23
N LEU A 96 -14.63 -10.72 -21.98
CA LEU A 96 -13.70 -11.07 -20.91
C LEU A 96 -14.37 -10.90 -19.53
N ALA A 97 -15.15 -9.84 -19.33
CA ALA A 97 -15.85 -9.58 -18.07
C ALA A 97 -16.97 -10.61 -17.77
N ASP A 98 -17.55 -11.26 -18.79
CA ASP A 98 -18.48 -12.37 -18.59
C ASP A 98 -17.83 -13.57 -17.87
N THR A 99 -16.50 -13.72 -17.97
CA THR A 99 -15.73 -14.80 -17.32
C THR A 99 -15.06 -14.37 -16.01
N ALA A 100 -15.21 -13.11 -15.60
CA ALA A 100 -14.52 -12.53 -14.47
C ALA A 100 -15.37 -12.53 -13.19
N ASP A 101 -14.70 -12.55 -12.06
CA ASP A 101 -15.28 -12.40 -10.73
C ASP A 101 -15.18 -10.98 -10.20
N VAL A 102 -14.12 -10.28 -10.59
CA VAL A 102 -13.80 -8.94 -10.11
C VAL A 102 -13.31 -8.06 -11.26
N VAL A 103 -13.76 -6.82 -11.30
CA VAL A 103 -13.14 -5.74 -12.07
C VAL A 103 -12.58 -4.72 -11.09
N VAL A 104 -11.35 -4.27 -11.32
CA VAL A 104 -10.68 -3.20 -10.55
C VAL A 104 -10.39 -2.03 -11.47
N SER A 105 -10.74 -0.82 -11.07
CA SER A 105 -10.46 0.41 -11.80
C SER A 105 -10.13 1.55 -10.84
N ASN A 106 -9.31 2.50 -11.30
CA ASN A 106 -9.11 3.78 -10.62
C ASN A 106 -9.20 4.97 -11.58
N PHE A 107 -10.00 4.83 -12.62
CA PHE A 107 -10.35 5.93 -13.51
C PHE A 107 -11.21 6.97 -12.77
N VAL A 108 -11.09 8.22 -13.21
CA VAL A 108 -11.97 9.30 -12.75
C VAL A 108 -13.42 8.92 -13.01
N PRO A 109 -14.33 9.06 -12.02
CA PRO A 109 -15.76 8.79 -12.18
C PRO A 109 -16.35 9.42 -13.45
N GLY A 110 -17.23 8.71 -14.14
CA GLY A 110 -17.80 9.09 -15.44
C GLY A 110 -16.98 8.65 -16.65
N THR A 111 -15.77 8.09 -16.45
CA THR A 111 -14.93 7.64 -17.58
C THR A 111 -15.41 6.30 -18.13
N LEU A 112 -15.64 5.32 -17.27
CA LEU A 112 -16.10 3.99 -17.67
C LEU A 112 -17.53 4.01 -18.18
N GLU A 113 -18.37 4.87 -17.63
CA GLU A 113 -19.73 5.15 -18.09
C GLU A 113 -19.74 5.65 -19.54
N ARG A 114 -18.85 6.60 -19.89
CA ARG A 114 -18.70 7.07 -21.28
C ARG A 114 -18.25 5.98 -22.25
N TRP A 115 -17.53 4.98 -21.74
CA TRP A 115 -17.09 3.85 -22.56
C TRP A 115 -18.09 2.67 -22.56
N GLY A 116 -19.15 2.71 -21.73
CA GLY A 116 -20.14 1.64 -21.63
C GLY A 116 -19.58 0.34 -21.03
N ILE A 117 -18.63 0.47 -20.10
CA ILE A 117 -17.98 -0.63 -19.37
C ILE A 117 -17.95 -0.37 -17.85
N ASP A 118 -18.89 0.42 -17.39
CA ASP A 118 -19.14 0.70 -15.99
C ASP A 118 -19.79 -0.49 -15.26
N TYR A 119 -20.03 -0.35 -13.96
CA TYR A 119 -20.64 -1.40 -13.16
C TYR A 119 -22.00 -1.83 -13.69
N GLU A 120 -22.86 -0.88 -14.08
CA GLU A 120 -24.21 -1.14 -14.59
C GLU A 120 -24.17 -1.95 -15.88
N SER A 121 -23.29 -1.59 -16.81
CA SER A 121 -23.11 -2.29 -18.08
C SER A 121 -22.56 -3.71 -17.89
N VAL A 122 -21.57 -3.88 -17.01
CA VAL A 122 -20.96 -5.19 -16.76
C VAL A 122 -21.87 -6.08 -15.92
N SER A 123 -22.53 -5.55 -14.87
CA SER A 123 -23.41 -6.33 -13.99
C SER A 123 -24.71 -6.79 -14.67
N ALA A 124 -25.16 -6.07 -15.70
CA ALA A 124 -26.28 -6.50 -16.53
C ALA A 124 -25.98 -7.83 -17.27
N ARG A 125 -24.70 -8.08 -17.62
CA ARG A 125 -24.22 -9.29 -18.27
C ARG A 125 -23.80 -10.35 -17.25
N ASN A 126 -23.05 -9.93 -16.21
CA ASN A 126 -22.55 -10.79 -15.15
C ASN A 126 -23.04 -10.29 -13.78
N PRO A 127 -24.22 -10.71 -13.29
CA PRO A 127 -24.78 -10.26 -12.02
C PRO A 127 -23.96 -10.65 -10.79
N ARG A 128 -22.95 -11.53 -10.95
CA ARG A 128 -22.05 -11.94 -9.87
C ARG A 128 -20.79 -11.09 -9.77
N ILE A 129 -20.58 -10.16 -10.72
CA ILE A 129 -19.37 -9.33 -10.75
C ILE A 129 -19.23 -8.45 -9.51
N VAL A 130 -18.06 -8.43 -8.91
CA VAL A 130 -17.66 -7.42 -7.91
C VAL A 130 -16.87 -6.35 -8.64
N PHE A 131 -17.28 -5.11 -8.54
CA PHE A 131 -16.69 -4.00 -9.27
C PHE A 131 -16.04 -3.00 -8.31
N GLY A 132 -14.72 -3.05 -8.19
CA GLY A 132 -13.93 -2.17 -7.33
C GLY A 132 -13.51 -0.89 -8.05
N SER A 133 -13.95 0.26 -7.54
CA SER A 133 -13.63 1.58 -8.09
C SER A 133 -12.85 2.42 -7.09
N GLY A 134 -11.61 2.79 -7.44
CA GLY A 134 -10.80 3.78 -6.75
C GLY A 134 -10.93 5.16 -7.38
N SER A 135 -10.78 6.21 -6.59
CA SER A 135 -10.72 7.59 -7.09
C SER A 135 -9.91 8.47 -6.12
N THR A 136 -9.60 9.70 -6.51
CA THR A 136 -8.91 10.62 -5.60
C THR A 136 -9.85 11.16 -4.51
N PHE A 137 -11.05 11.61 -4.87
CA PHE A 137 -11.93 12.38 -3.98
C PHE A 137 -13.24 11.66 -3.63
N GLY A 138 -13.51 10.49 -4.19
CA GLY A 138 -14.75 9.74 -4.02
C GLY A 138 -15.73 9.92 -5.17
N PRO A 139 -16.77 9.07 -5.24
CA PRO A 139 -17.74 9.07 -6.36
C PRO A 139 -18.76 10.20 -6.29
N CYS A 140 -18.86 10.92 -5.17
CA CYS A 140 -19.86 11.94 -4.90
C CYS A 140 -19.24 13.28 -4.50
N GLY A 141 -20.04 14.36 -4.59
CA GLY A 141 -19.64 15.72 -4.21
C GLY A 141 -19.03 16.51 -5.37
N ALA A 142 -18.69 17.77 -5.10
CA ALA A 142 -18.23 18.71 -6.12
C ALA A 142 -16.91 18.29 -6.81
N ASP A 143 -16.07 17.57 -6.08
CA ASP A 143 -14.76 17.14 -6.55
C ASP A 143 -14.74 15.72 -7.18
N ALA A 144 -15.88 15.05 -7.32
CA ALA A 144 -15.95 13.66 -7.77
C ALA A 144 -15.26 13.44 -9.12
N THR A 145 -15.40 14.38 -10.06
CA THR A 145 -14.79 14.30 -11.41
C THR A 145 -13.44 15.03 -11.52
N ARG A 146 -12.93 15.59 -10.42
CA ARG A 146 -11.64 16.28 -10.40
C ARG A 146 -10.49 15.26 -10.50
N LYS A 147 -9.55 15.55 -11.38
CA LYS A 147 -8.34 14.74 -11.50
C LYS A 147 -7.42 14.95 -10.29
N GLY A 148 -6.79 13.89 -9.85
CA GLY A 148 -5.83 13.93 -8.77
C GLY A 148 -4.97 12.67 -8.76
N ALA A 149 -4.02 12.64 -7.85
CA ALA A 149 -3.12 11.53 -7.59
C ALA A 149 -2.78 11.49 -6.09
N ASP A 150 -1.84 10.67 -5.70
CA ASP A 150 -1.43 10.46 -4.30
C ASP A 150 -1.27 11.77 -3.51
N ILE A 151 -0.46 12.71 -4.01
CA ILE A 151 -0.20 13.98 -3.32
C ILE A 151 -1.48 14.81 -3.11
N ALA A 152 -2.46 14.72 -4.02
CA ALA A 152 -3.75 15.37 -3.85
C ALA A 152 -4.57 14.70 -2.74
N GLY A 153 -4.49 13.38 -2.61
CA GLY A 153 -5.06 12.63 -1.49
C GLY A 153 -4.45 13.02 -0.15
N GLN A 154 -3.10 13.06 -0.08
CA GLN A 154 -2.38 13.50 1.12
C GLN A 154 -2.74 14.94 1.53
N ALA A 155 -2.81 15.85 0.56
CA ALA A 155 -3.12 17.26 0.79
C ALA A 155 -4.56 17.46 1.27
N SER A 156 -5.53 16.93 0.53
CA SER A 156 -6.96 17.11 0.82
C SER A 156 -7.40 16.35 2.08
N GLY A 157 -6.76 15.23 2.41
CA GLY A 157 -7.00 14.47 3.63
C GLY A 157 -6.23 14.96 4.86
N GLY A 158 -5.60 16.13 4.80
CA GLY A 158 -4.97 16.76 5.96
C GLY A 158 -3.57 16.23 6.33
N LEU A 159 -3.05 15.18 5.67
CA LEU A 159 -1.78 14.58 6.06
C LEU A 159 -0.61 15.54 5.89
N ILE A 160 -0.52 16.26 4.76
CA ILE A 160 0.56 17.23 4.52
C ILE A 160 0.55 18.35 5.57
N HIS A 161 -0.64 18.77 6.03
CA HIS A 161 -0.75 19.76 7.10
C HIS A 161 -0.14 19.26 8.42
N ARG A 162 -0.04 17.93 8.62
CA ARG A 162 0.45 17.27 9.84
C ARG A 162 1.94 16.93 9.79
N THR A 163 2.52 16.88 8.60
CA THR A 163 3.94 16.58 8.37
C THR A 163 4.77 17.86 8.31
N GLY A 164 6.05 17.78 8.68
CA GLY A 164 6.91 18.95 8.83
C GLY A 164 6.85 19.59 10.23
N ARG A 165 7.86 20.38 10.57
CA ARG A 165 8.04 20.96 11.91
C ARG A 165 7.09 22.13 12.19
N ASP A 166 6.89 23.00 11.20
CA ASP A 166 6.13 24.23 11.29
C ASP A 166 5.29 24.45 10.01
N ALA A 167 4.64 25.64 9.91
CA ALA A 167 3.80 25.96 8.77
C ALA A 167 4.57 26.09 7.47
N ASP A 168 5.82 26.52 7.53
CA ASP A 168 6.65 26.78 6.36
C ASP A 168 7.37 25.52 5.85
N THR A 169 7.40 24.46 6.68
CA THR A 169 8.05 23.18 6.37
C THR A 169 7.03 22.04 6.15
N MET A 170 5.79 22.35 5.75
CA MET A 170 4.83 21.32 5.35
C MET A 170 5.36 20.51 4.17
N THR A 171 5.44 19.19 4.34
CA THR A 171 5.98 18.29 3.31
C THR A 171 5.08 17.07 3.13
N PRO A 172 4.94 16.54 1.90
CA PRO A 172 4.33 15.23 1.71
C PRO A 172 5.22 14.14 2.31
N ILE A 173 4.65 12.99 2.61
CA ILE A 173 5.44 11.79 2.89
C ILE A 173 6.13 11.35 1.59
N GLY A 174 7.38 10.91 1.68
CA GLY A 174 8.22 10.54 0.53
C GLY A 174 7.86 9.22 -0.16
N VAL A 175 6.63 8.70 0.07
CA VAL A 175 6.06 7.52 -0.58
C VAL A 175 4.61 7.80 -0.95
N THR A 176 4.06 7.07 -1.93
CA THR A 176 2.66 7.23 -2.38
C THR A 176 1.67 6.62 -1.37
N ILE A 177 1.67 7.15 -0.14
CA ILE A 177 0.95 6.55 1.01
C ILE A 177 -0.57 6.61 0.85
N ALA A 178 -1.10 7.65 0.18
CA ALA A 178 -2.54 7.74 -0.06
C ALA A 178 -3.00 6.66 -1.03
N ASP A 179 -2.21 6.39 -2.07
CA ASP A 179 -2.46 5.29 -3.00
C ASP A 179 -2.40 3.93 -2.31
N HIS A 180 -1.37 3.69 -1.49
CA HIS A 180 -1.21 2.42 -0.77
C HIS A 180 -2.35 2.15 0.21
N ILE A 181 -2.80 3.15 0.98
CA ILE A 181 -3.97 3.02 1.86
C ILE A 181 -5.24 2.82 1.02
N GLY A 182 -5.39 3.56 -0.08
CA GLY A 182 -6.50 3.40 -1.02
C GLY A 182 -6.55 1.99 -1.62
N SER A 183 -5.40 1.42 -2.00
CA SER A 183 -5.28 0.06 -2.51
C SER A 183 -5.73 -0.99 -1.50
N GLN A 184 -5.27 -0.87 -0.26
CA GLN A 184 -5.65 -1.79 0.82
C GLN A 184 -7.15 -1.71 1.12
N ASN A 185 -7.72 -0.51 1.17
CA ASN A 185 -9.16 -0.33 1.36
C ASN A 185 -9.96 -0.93 0.21
N LEU A 186 -9.48 -0.78 -1.03
CA LEU A 186 -10.12 -1.33 -2.21
C LEU A 186 -10.10 -2.87 -2.18
N ALA A 187 -8.95 -3.47 -1.89
CA ALA A 187 -8.82 -4.93 -1.75
C ALA A 187 -9.70 -5.45 -0.61
N ASN A 188 -9.73 -4.80 0.56
CA ASN A 188 -10.58 -5.17 1.67
C ASN A 188 -12.07 -5.09 1.31
N GLY A 189 -12.49 -4.03 0.62
CA GLY A 189 -13.86 -3.87 0.14
C GLY A 189 -14.25 -4.96 -0.86
N ILE A 190 -13.37 -5.30 -1.80
CA ILE A 190 -13.58 -6.39 -2.77
C ILE A 190 -13.70 -7.75 -2.04
N LEU A 191 -12.82 -8.05 -1.09
CA LEU A 191 -12.89 -9.29 -0.30
C LEU A 191 -14.20 -9.39 0.49
N ALA A 192 -14.65 -8.30 1.10
CA ALA A 192 -15.95 -8.23 1.79
C ALA A 192 -17.11 -8.45 0.82
N ALA A 193 -17.05 -7.88 -0.40
CA ALA A 193 -18.05 -8.06 -1.44
C ALA A 193 -18.08 -9.50 -1.97
N LEU A 194 -16.92 -10.14 -2.17
CA LEU A 194 -16.82 -11.56 -2.55
C LEU A 194 -17.41 -12.44 -1.45
N PHE A 195 -17.10 -12.19 -0.18
CA PHE A 195 -17.68 -12.93 0.94
C PHE A 195 -19.20 -12.74 1.06
N ALA A 196 -19.72 -11.53 0.79
CA ALA A 196 -21.15 -11.28 0.72
C ALA A 196 -21.81 -12.04 -0.44
N ARG A 197 -21.13 -12.10 -1.60
CA ARG A 197 -21.58 -12.80 -2.81
C ARG A 197 -21.85 -14.30 -2.56
N GLU A 198 -21.05 -14.96 -1.72
CA GLU A 198 -21.24 -16.38 -1.39
C GLU A 198 -22.61 -16.64 -0.72
N ARG A 199 -23.18 -15.65 -0.04
CA ARG A 199 -24.49 -15.74 0.62
C ARG A 199 -25.63 -15.21 -0.24
N THR A 200 -25.38 -14.16 -1.01
CA THR A 200 -26.42 -13.45 -1.79
C THR A 200 -26.56 -13.95 -3.21
N GLY A 201 -25.53 -14.64 -3.74
CA GLY A 201 -25.41 -15.03 -5.14
C GLY A 201 -25.12 -13.85 -6.08
N ARG A 202 -24.99 -12.61 -5.60
CA ARG A 202 -24.84 -11.39 -6.39
C ARG A 202 -23.59 -10.63 -6.02
N GLY A 203 -22.93 -10.08 -7.05
CA GLY A 203 -21.85 -9.11 -6.87
C GLY A 203 -22.38 -7.72 -6.51
N GLN A 204 -21.46 -6.76 -6.38
CA GLN A 204 -21.79 -5.37 -6.05
C GLN A 204 -20.65 -4.43 -6.42
N ARG A 205 -20.95 -3.13 -6.49
CA ARG A 205 -19.95 -2.07 -6.61
C ARG A 205 -19.34 -1.77 -5.25
N VAL A 206 -18.04 -1.50 -5.26
CA VAL A 206 -17.23 -1.08 -4.11
C VAL A 206 -16.50 0.19 -4.49
N ASP A 207 -16.78 1.30 -3.84
CA ASP A 207 -16.12 2.58 -4.07
C ASP A 207 -15.19 2.94 -2.92
N VAL A 208 -13.96 3.36 -3.25
CA VAL A 208 -12.99 3.91 -2.30
C VAL A 208 -12.37 5.19 -2.85
N SER A 209 -11.75 5.98 -1.97
CA SER A 209 -11.00 7.16 -2.42
C SER A 209 -9.72 7.36 -1.62
N LEU A 210 -8.77 8.07 -2.22
CA LEU A 210 -7.55 8.49 -1.53
C LEU A 210 -7.91 9.40 -0.35
N LEU A 211 -8.81 10.37 -0.56
CA LEU A 211 -9.31 11.26 0.48
C LEU A 211 -9.93 10.47 1.66
N GLY A 212 -10.84 9.54 1.38
CA GLY A 212 -11.48 8.72 2.40
C GLY A 212 -10.47 7.87 3.17
N GLY A 213 -9.50 7.30 2.46
CA GLY A 213 -8.39 6.55 3.06
C GLY A 213 -7.55 7.39 4.02
N GLN A 214 -7.23 8.63 3.63
CA GLN A 214 -6.47 9.55 4.47
C GLN A 214 -7.25 10.02 5.71
N ILE A 215 -8.55 10.27 5.58
CA ILE A 215 -9.41 10.59 6.73
C ILE A 215 -9.45 9.42 7.72
N TYR A 216 -9.64 8.21 7.23
CA TYR A 216 -9.70 7.02 8.07
C TYR A 216 -8.35 6.71 8.75
N ALA A 217 -7.23 6.85 8.04
CA ALA A 217 -5.90 6.66 8.60
C ALA A 217 -5.54 7.65 9.72
N GLN A 218 -6.18 8.82 9.75
CA GLN A 218 -6.01 9.88 10.73
C GLN A 218 -7.23 9.98 11.69
N ALA A 219 -7.93 8.88 11.96
CA ALA A 219 -9.16 8.87 12.73
C ALA A 219 -9.01 9.50 14.14
N SER A 220 -7.87 9.25 14.81
CA SER A 220 -7.58 9.81 16.13
C SER A 220 -7.44 11.34 16.10
N GLU A 221 -6.73 11.85 15.10
CA GLU A 221 -6.49 13.29 14.90
C GLU A 221 -7.76 14.03 14.52
N TYR A 222 -8.58 13.44 13.65
CA TYR A 222 -9.91 13.96 13.32
C TYR A 222 -10.82 13.95 14.52
N THR A 223 -10.85 12.87 15.30
CA THR A 223 -11.65 12.78 16.52
C THR A 223 -11.24 13.86 17.54
N TYR A 224 -9.93 14.05 17.74
CA TYR A 224 -9.43 15.14 18.58
C TYR A 224 -9.92 16.51 18.07
N ALA A 225 -9.82 16.78 16.79
CA ALA A 225 -10.27 18.05 16.20
C ALA A 225 -11.78 18.26 16.40
N PHE A 226 -12.59 17.22 16.23
CA PHE A 226 -14.05 17.29 16.45
C PHE A 226 -14.41 17.54 17.91
N LEU A 227 -13.71 16.91 18.85
CA LEU A 227 -13.96 17.08 20.29
C LEU A 227 -13.51 18.43 20.81
N THR A 228 -12.48 19.03 20.25
CA THR A 228 -11.84 20.23 20.80
C THR A 228 -12.04 21.49 19.99
N GLY A 229 -12.50 21.37 18.73
CA GLY A 229 -12.54 22.48 17.78
C GLY A 229 -11.14 22.98 17.36
N ARG A 230 -10.08 22.21 17.61
CA ARG A 230 -8.68 22.59 17.35
C ARG A 230 -7.94 21.51 16.61
N ASN A 231 -7.09 21.91 15.68
CA ASN A 231 -6.15 20.96 15.08
C ASN A 231 -5.12 20.50 16.13
N PRO A 232 -4.81 19.20 16.24
CA PRO A 232 -3.69 18.75 17.04
C PRO A 232 -2.39 19.34 16.46
N GLY A 233 -1.37 19.54 17.30
CA GLY A 233 -0.05 20.03 16.86
C GLY A 233 0.60 19.12 15.83
N ARG A 234 1.71 19.54 15.22
CA ARG A 234 2.51 18.73 14.27
C ARG A 234 3.48 17.81 14.99
N ALA A 235 3.92 16.77 14.32
CA ALA A 235 5.01 15.93 14.80
C ALA A 235 6.33 16.72 14.70
N GLU A 236 6.92 17.05 15.83
CA GLU A 236 8.27 17.63 15.89
C GLU A 236 9.32 16.55 16.06
N ARG A 237 9.35 15.89 17.22
CA ARG A 237 10.22 14.75 17.52
C ARG A 237 9.43 13.49 17.88
N GLY A 238 8.11 13.59 17.93
CA GLY A 238 7.20 12.52 18.28
C GLY A 238 5.76 12.91 17.97
N HIS A 239 4.81 12.03 18.31
CA HIS A 239 3.40 12.22 17.99
C HIS A 239 2.75 13.27 18.91
N PRO A 240 2.02 14.28 18.40
CA PRO A 240 1.49 15.37 19.21
C PRO A 240 0.39 14.94 20.21
N LEU A 241 -0.35 13.88 19.90
CA LEU A 241 -1.39 13.34 20.80
C LEU A 241 -0.85 12.25 21.74
N ILE A 242 0.43 11.91 21.68
CA ILE A 242 1.07 10.96 22.59
C ILE A 242 1.98 11.75 23.56
N PRO A 243 1.48 12.09 24.74
CA PRO A 243 2.19 13.00 25.66
C PRO A 243 3.33 12.34 26.45
N MET A 244 3.48 11.01 26.35
CA MET A 244 4.58 10.28 26.98
C MET A 244 5.89 10.40 26.18
N LEU A 245 6.96 9.82 26.70
CA LEU A 245 8.24 9.73 26.02
C LEU A 245 8.11 8.80 24.77
N TYR A 246 7.81 9.39 23.64
CA TYR A 246 7.60 8.73 22.35
C TYR A 246 8.19 9.63 21.27
N GLY A 247 9.30 9.22 20.64
CA GLY A 247 9.94 10.08 19.66
C GLY A 247 11.23 9.50 19.08
N VAL A 248 11.82 10.25 18.16
CA VAL A 248 13.07 9.90 17.47
C VAL A 248 14.21 10.77 18.00
N PHE A 249 15.35 10.14 18.27
CA PHE A 249 16.53 10.79 18.83
C PHE A 249 17.76 10.52 17.97
N PRO A 250 18.65 11.51 17.77
CA PRO A 250 19.91 11.31 17.06
C PRO A 250 20.87 10.48 17.91
N THR A 251 21.61 9.57 17.29
CA THR A 251 22.73 8.84 17.86
C THR A 251 24.05 9.37 17.31
N ALA A 252 25.18 8.76 17.64
CA ALA A 252 26.47 9.19 17.09
C ALA A 252 26.60 8.96 15.58
N ASP A 253 25.88 7.97 15.03
CA ASP A 253 25.98 7.50 13.65
C ASP A 253 24.63 7.38 12.91
N GLY A 254 23.51 7.72 13.56
CA GLY A 254 22.18 7.59 12.97
C GLY A 254 21.08 8.14 13.86
N GLN A 255 19.96 7.43 13.92
CA GLN A 255 18.81 7.80 14.75
C GLN A 255 18.14 6.55 15.34
N ILE A 256 17.52 6.72 16.54
CA ILE A 256 16.77 5.69 17.22
C ILE A 256 15.39 6.20 17.65
N ALA A 257 14.35 5.40 17.41
CA ALA A 257 13.00 5.64 17.87
C ALA A 257 12.80 4.98 19.25
N ILE A 258 12.24 5.74 20.18
CA ILE A 258 11.84 5.25 21.51
C ILE A 258 10.31 5.19 21.58
N VAL A 259 9.79 4.03 21.99
CA VAL A 259 8.35 3.74 21.93
C VAL A 259 7.76 3.68 23.35
N GLY A 260 7.35 4.83 23.86
CA GLY A 260 6.55 4.95 25.10
C GLY A 260 7.17 4.31 26.33
N VAL A 261 8.00 5.05 27.05
CA VAL A 261 8.55 4.62 28.34
C VAL A 261 7.48 4.75 29.42
N THR A 262 6.85 3.63 29.76
CA THR A 262 5.80 3.59 30.80
C THR A 262 6.39 3.57 32.22
N PRO A 263 5.63 3.94 33.29
CA PRO A 263 6.15 4.07 34.64
C PRO A 263 6.98 2.90 35.16
N PRO A 264 6.60 1.63 34.98
CA PRO A 264 7.41 0.49 35.46
C PRO A 264 8.80 0.39 34.83
N PHE A 265 9.00 0.93 33.63
CA PHE A 265 10.25 0.85 32.87
C PHE A 265 11.11 2.11 32.97
N ARG A 266 10.64 3.18 33.60
CA ARG A 266 11.34 4.47 33.64
C ARG A 266 12.71 4.38 34.36
N ALA A 267 12.76 3.72 35.49
CA ALA A 267 14.01 3.60 36.27
C ALA A 267 15.07 2.85 35.44
N ALA A 268 14.71 1.72 34.84
CA ALA A 268 15.61 0.95 33.99
C ALA A 268 16.03 1.73 32.73
N PHE A 269 15.11 2.50 32.11
CA PHE A 269 15.41 3.34 30.97
C PHE A 269 16.45 4.42 31.30
N PHE A 270 16.24 5.22 32.36
CA PHE A 270 17.18 6.27 32.70
C PHE A 270 18.51 5.71 33.24
N ALA A 271 18.48 4.56 33.90
CA ALA A 271 19.70 3.86 34.28
C ALA A 271 20.52 3.39 33.07
N ALA A 272 19.88 2.79 32.07
CA ALA A 272 20.50 2.39 30.80
C ALA A 272 21.12 3.58 30.05
N LEU A 273 20.48 4.75 30.14
CA LEU A 273 21.03 5.99 29.62
C LEU A 273 22.16 6.59 30.47
N GLY A 274 22.47 6.04 31.68
CA GLY A 274 23.43 6.61 32.63
C GLY A 274 22.96 7.94 33.22
N ARG A 275 21.65 8.13 33.34
CA ARG A 275 20.99 9.33 33.89
C ARG A 275 19.92 8.92 34.92
N PRO A 276 20.24 8.08 35.93
CA PRO A 276 19.27 7.55 36.88
C PRO A 276 18.54 8.65 37.66
N GLU A 277 19.19 9.80 37.90
CA GLU A 277 18.63 10.93 38.60
C GLU A 277 17.38 11.56 37.93
N LEU A 278 17.18 11.32 36.64
CA LEU A 278 16.02 11.83 35.93
C LEU A 278 14.71 11.17 36.36
N VAL A 279 14.75 10.04 37.07
CA VAL A 279 13.59 9.37 37.63
C VAL A 279 12.91 10.26 38.68
N ASP A 280 13.71 10.94 39.52
CA ASP A 280 13.27 11.71 40.68
C ASP A 280 12.90 13.16 40.32
N VAL A 281 13.14 13.58 39.09
CA VAL A 281 12.76 14.92 38.64
C VAL A 281 11.23 15.03 38.52
N ALA A 282 10.62 15.73 39.48
CA ALA A 282 9.17 15.79 39.64
C ALA A 282 8.39 16.12 38.35
N ARG A 283 8.90 17.08 37.53
CA ARG A 283 8.27 17.48 36.27
C ARG A 283 8.34 16.40 35.17
N PHE A 284 9.24 15.41 35.32
CA PHE A 284 9.37 14.27 34.40
C PHE A 284 8.69 13.01 34.96
N ALA A 285 8.25 13.01 36.21
CA ALA A 285 7.71 11.83 36.89
C ALA A 285 6.29 11.44 36.42
N THR A 286 5.57 12.35 35.73
CA THR A 286 4.23 12.08 35.27
C THR A 286 4.22 11.33 33.94
N PRO A 287 3.26 10.42 33.68
CA PRO A 287 3.09 9.77 32.38
C PRO A 287 2.76 10.78 31.26
N ILE A 288 2.10 11.87 31.62
CA ILE A 288 1.71 12.96 30.71
C ILE A 288 2.62 14.14 31.02
N LEU A 289 3.56 14.39 30.14
CA LEU A 289 4.52 15.50 30.27
C LEU A 289 3.86 16.81 29.81
N ALA A 290 4.03 17.86 30.64
CA ALA A 290 3.74 19.22 30.18
C ALA A 290 4.63 19.58 28.98
N PRO A 291 4.17 20.41 28.03
CA PRO A 291 4.90 20.71 26.80
C PRO A 291 6.35 21.16 27.03
N ASP A 292 6.58 22.02 28.02
CA ASP A 292 7.93 22.53 28.33
C ASP A 292 8.82 21.45 28.94
N ALA A 293 8.30 20.67 29.88
CA ALA A 293 9.00 19.55 30.49
C ALA A 293 9.34 18.47 29.44
N ARG A 294 8.43 18.25 28.48
CA ARG A 294 8.66 17.36 27.36
C ARG A 294 9.82 17.83 26.49
N ARG A 295 9.83 19.10 26.08
CA ARG A 295 10.92 19.68 25.27
C ARG A 295 12.26 19.52 25.99
N GLU A 296 12.32 19.94 27.24
CA GLU A 296 13.55 19.82 28.05
C GLU A 296 14.04 18.38 28.16
N LEU A 297 13.15 17.43 28.48
CA LEU A 297 13.54 16.01 28.56
C LEU A 297 14.05 15.51 27.20
N PHE A 298 13.38 15.87 26.11
CA PHE A 298 13.79 15.46 24.75
C PHE A 298 15.17 16.04 24.38
N ASP A 299 15.51 17.26 24.81
CA ASP A 299 16.83 17.85 24.59
C ASP A 299 17.92 17.12 25.38
N ILE A 300 17.68 16.86 26.66
CA ILE A 300 18.59 16.05 27.51
C ILE A 300 18.84 14.67 26.90
N LEU A 301 17.78 14.01 26.43
CA LEU A 301 17.89 12.68 25.82
C LEU A 301 18.60 12.73 24.48
N ALA A 302 18.35 13.74 23.66
CA ALA A 302 19.01 13.92 22.38
C ALA A 302 20.53 14.10 22.55
N GLU A 303 20.97 14.89 23.53
CA GLU A 303 22.37 15.03 23.86
C GLU A 303 22.98 13.69 24.32
N ARG A 304 22.24 12.96 25.13
CA ARG A 304 22.72 11.67 25.66
C ARG A 304 22.80 10.61 24.55
N PHE A 305 21.81 10.50 23.70
CA PHE A 305 21.83 9.52 22.60
C PHE A 305 22.98 9.76 21.61
N ARG A 306 23.39 11.01 21.37
CA ARG A 306 24.56 11.32 20.51
C ARG A 306 25.91 10.78 21.04
N THR A 307 25.99 10.35 22.30
CA THR A 307 27.25 9.90 22.89
C THR A 307 27.65 8.47 22.52
N ARG A 308 26.78 7.73 21.86
CA ARG A 308 27.04 6.33 21.45
C ARG A 308 26.43 6.04 20.09
N THR A 309 26.91 4.99 19.45
CA THR A 309 26.35 4.48 18.19
C THR A 309 24.95 3.91 18.38
N THR A 310 24.21 3.80 17.27
CA THR A 310 22.87 3.18 17.26
C THR A 310 22.92 1.74 17.78
N ALA A 311 23.89 0.95 17.32
CA ALA A 311 24.06 -0.45 17.75
C ALA A 311 24.36 -0.59 19.26
N GLU A 312 25.18 0.30 19.83
CA GLU A 312 25.41 0.30 21.26
C GLU A 312 24.15 0.62 22.06
N TRP A 313 23.33 1.58 21.58
CA TRP A 313 22.07 1.89 22.22
C TRP A 313 21.04 0.76 22.10
N GLU A 314 20.94 0.11 20.94
CA GLU A 314 20.05 -1.05 20.77
C GLU A 314 20.36 -2.14 21.80
N ARG A 315 21.65 -2.47 21.99
CA ARG A 315 22.06 -3.47 22.99
C ARG A 315 21.64 -3.06 24.40
N LEU A 316 21.97 -1.82 24.84
CA LEU A 316 21.66 -1.33 26.18
C LEU A 316 20.16 -1.25 26.46
N LEU A 317 19.37 -0.84 25.46
CA LEU A 317 17.92 -0.73 25.58
C LEU A 317 17.26 -2.12 25.59
N ALA A 318 17.77 -3.07 24.82
CA ALA A 318 17.33 -4.46 24.84
C ALA A 318 17.57 -5.10 26.22
N GLU A 319 18.77 -4.97 26.76
CA GLU A 319 19.13 -5.48 28.09
C GLU A 319 18.24 -4.90 29.20
N SER A 320 17.78 -3.67 29.04
CA SER A 320 16.87 -2.99 29.98
C SER A 320 15.38 -3.18 29.69
N GLY A 321 15.03 -4.02 28.71
CA GLY A 321 13.64 -4.35 28.36
C GLY A 321 12.85 -3.20 27.74
N GLN A 322 13.54 -2.21 27.13
CA GLN A 322 12.87 -1.06 26.51
C GLN A 322 12.35 -1.38 25.11
N ARG A 323 11.38 -0.57 24.66
CA ARG A 323 10.83 -0.62 23.30
C ARG A 323 11.52 0.46 22.48
N TYR A 324 12.23 0.03 21.44
CA TYR A 324 12.99 0.90 20.55
C TYR A 324 13.04 0.31 19.14
N ALA A 325 13.48 1.12 18.19
CA ALA A 325 13.88 0.67 16.85
C ALA A 325 14.92 1.65 16.28
N ALA A 326 15.98 1.13 15.69
CA ALA A 326 16.86 1.93 14.83
C ALA A 326 16.07 2.48 13.63
N VAL A 327 16.35 3.72 13.24
CA VAL A 327 15.87 4.26 11.96
C VAL A 327 16.77 3.72 10.85
N ARG A 328 16.22 2.93 9.94
CA ARG A 328 16.94 2.26 8.86
C ARG A 328 16.52 2.78 7.50
N ASP A 329 17.42 2.80 6.54
CA ASP A 329 17.09 3.00 5.15
C ASP A 329 16.65 1.69 4.46
N TYR A 330 16.29 1.76 3.17
CA TYR A 330 15.82 0.58 2.44
C TYR A 330 16.90 -0.48 2.24
N LEU A 331 18.18 -0.08 2.13
CA LEU A 331 19.29 -1.01 1.95
C LEU A 331 19.64 -1.70 3.27
N ASP A 332 19.57 -1.00 4.39
CA ASP A 332 19.70 -1.58 5.73
C ASP A 332 18.61 -2.64 5.98
N VAL A 333 17.35 -2.34 5.59
CA VAL A 333 16.26 -3.31 5.72
C VAL A 333 16.47 -4.52 4.80
N ALA A 334 16.97 -4.31 3.58
CA ALA A 334 17.25 -5.39 2.64
C ALA A 334 18.47 -6.24 3.03
N ALA A 335 19.38 -5.72 3.85
CA ALA A 335 20.51 -6.48 4.38
C ALA A 335 20.16 -7.36 5.60
N ASP A 336 19.00 -7.13 6.23
CA ASP A 336 18.53 -7.90 7.40
C ASP A 336 17.79 -9.17 6.95
N GLU A 337 18.08 -10.31 7.58
CA GLU A 337 17.42 -11.59 7.28
C GLU A 337 15.97 -11.66 7.78
N SER A 338 15.59 -10.85 8.77
CA SER A 338 14.22 -10.89 9.36
C SER A 338 13.10 -10.62 8.36
N PRO A 339 13.19 -9.64 7.45
CA PRO A 339 12.19 -9.42 6.40
C PRO A 339 12.03 -10.62 5.46
N TYR A 340 13.13 -11.33 5.13
CA TYR A 340 13.08 -12.54 4.29
C TYR A 340 12.47 -13.73 5.05
N ALA A 341 12.86 -13.94 6.30
CA ALA A 341 12.29 -15.00 7.14
C ALA A 341 10.78 -14.85 7.35
N ASN A 342 10.27 -13.63 7.33
CA ASN A 342 8.85 -13.33 7.40
C ASN A 342 8.14 -13.32 6.03
N GLY A 343 8.87 -13.41 4.92
CA GLY A 343 8.32 -13.36 3.56
C GLY A 343 7.92 -11.96 3.10
N TYR A 344 8.33 -10.90 3.81
CA TYR A 344 8.09 -9.51 3.39
C TYR A 344 9.01 -9.10 2.24
N LEU A 345 10.19 -9.69 2.18
CA LEU A 345 11.11 -9.65 1.06
C LEU A 345 11.38 -11.06 0.56
N GLN A 346 11.67 -11.20 -0.74
CA GLN A 346 12.03 -12.46 -1.38
C GLN A 346 13.29 -12.25 -2.20
N ARG A 347 14.20 -13.25 -2.19
CA ARG A 347 15.32 -13.32 -3.13
C ARG A 347 14.84 -14.06 -4.36
N ILE A 348 15.05 -13.48 -5.52
CA ILE A 348 14.68 -14.06 -6.79
C ILE A 348 15.86 -14.02 -7.76
N GLU A 349 15.83 -14.89 -8.76
CA GLU A 349 16.70 -14.85 -9.93
C GLU A 349 15.86 -14.32 -11.10
N HIS A 350 16.07 -13.06 -11.48
CA HIS A 350 15.37 -12.48 -12.62
C HIS A 350 16.05 -12.91 -13.92
N PRO A 351 15.31 -13.35 -14.96
CA PRO A 351 15.91 -13.89 -16.19
C PRO A 351 16.90 -12.95 -16.89
N GLU A 352 16.63 -11.64 -16.80
CA GLU A 352 17.44 -10.61 -17.47
C GLU A 352 18.37 -9.86 -16.51
N TRP A 353 17.96 -9.68 -15.23
CA TRP A 353 18.65 -8.80 -14.30
C TRP A 353 19.46 -9.56 -13.24
N GLY A 354 19.39 -10.90 -13.24
CA GLY A 354 20.08 -11.76 -12.27
C GLY A 354 19.48 -11.69 -10.85
N ALA A 355 20.31 -11.99 -9.86
CA ALA A 355 19.89 -12.05 -8.47
C ALA A 355 19.44 -10.68 -7.96
N MET A 356 18.23 -10.61 -7.39
CA MET A 356 17.69 -9.39 -6.79
C MET A 356 16.72 -9.69 -5.65
N SER A 357 16.42 -8.66 -4.86
CA SER A 357 15.35 -8.74 -3.87
C SER A 357 14.05 -8.13 -4.42
N MET A 358 12.94 -8.68 -3.99
CA MET A 358 11.60 -8.24 -4.38
C MET A 358 10.69 -8.18 -3.16
N ILE A 359 9.67 -7.30 -3.25
CA ILE A 359 8.64 -7.20 -2.22
C ILE A 359 7.76 -8.46 -2.24
N GLY A 360 7.64 -9.10 -1.10
CA GLY A 360 6.72 -10.21 -0.85
C GLY A 360 5.32 -9.73 -0.41
N SER A 361 4.58 -10.61 0.24
CA SER A 361 3.28 -10.27 0.83
C SER A 361 3.41 -9.89 2.31
N PRO A 362 2.70 -8.85 2.78
CA PRO A 362 2.65 -8.52 4.20
C PRO A 362 1.73 -9.47 4.99
N ILE A 363 1.00 -10.36 4.31
CA ILE A 363 0.01 -11.26 4.90
C ILE A 363 0.54 -12.69 4.84
N ARG A 364 0.43 -13.41 5.96
CA ARG A 364 0.76 -14.82 6.07
C ARG A 364 -0.44 -15.62 6.55
N MET A 365 -0.85 -16.63 5.78
CA MET A 365 -1.98 -17.51 6.12
C MET A 365 -1.48 -18.94 6.38
N SER A 366 -1.98 -19.56 7.43
CA SER A 366 -1.48 -20.86 7.90
C SER A 366 -1.98 -22.07 7.09
N ALA A 367 -3.14 -21.95 6.46
CA ALA A 367 -3.78 -23.07 5.73
C ALA A 367 -3.79 -22.86 4.21
N THR A 368 -4.00 -21.64 3.75
CA THR A 368 -4.03 -21.24 2.33
C THR A 368 -2.91 -20.23 2.10
N PRO A 369 -1.67 -20.68 1.84
CA PRO A 369 -0.50 -19.80 1.81
C PRO A 369 -0.59 -18.79 0.67
N ILE A 370 -0.17 -17.56 0.97
CA ILE A 370 -0.01 -16.51 -0.04
C ILE A 370 1.32 -16.72 -0.73
N ARG A 371 1.33 -16.66 -2.06
CA ARG A 371 2.49 -16.95 -2.90
C ARG A 371 2.71 -15.86 -3.94
N PRO A 372 3.39 -14.77 -3.57
CA PRO A 372 3.71 -13.71 -4.52
C PRO A 372 4.52 -14.25 -5.70
N GLN A 373 4.03 -13.98 -6.92
CA GLN A 373 4.77 -14.30 -8.14
C GLN A 373 5.82 -13.21 -8.40
N PRO A 374 7.01 -13.56 -8.92
CA PRO A 374 8.12 -12.61 -8.96
C PRO A 374 8.07 -11.62 -10.12
N LEU A 375 7.55 -12.00 -11.28
CA LEU A 375 7.75 -11.23 -12.50
C LEU A 375 6.52 -10.41 -12.88
N ALA A 376 6.75 -9.17 -13.33
CA ALA A 376 5.72 -8.36 -13.97
C ALA A 376 5.69 -8.68 -15.48
N PRO A 377 4.51 -8.63 -16.13
CA PRO A 377 4.41 -8.97 -17.55
C PRO A 377 4.92 -7.84 -18.44
N GLU A 378 5.42 -8.21 -19.64
CA GLU A 378 5.58 -7.26 -20.73
C GLU A 378 4.22 -6.78 -21.26
N LEU A 379 4.21 -5.63 -21.93
CA LEU A 379 2.98 -5.05 -22.48
C LEU A 379 2.33 -6.00 -23.51
N GLY A 380 1.11 -6.44 -23.20
CA GLY A 380 0.36 -7.34 -24.08
C GLY A 380 0.91 -8.75 -24.18
N GLN A 381 1.81 -9.15 -23.29
CA GLN A 381 2.50 -10.46 -23.33
C GLN A 381 1.55 -11.64 -23.52
N HIS A 382 0.34 -11.57 -22.98
CA HIS A 382 -0.62 -12.67 -22.95
C HIS A 382 -1.87 -12.39 -23.83
N THR A 383 -1.79 -11.39 -24.73
CA THR A 383 -2.97 -10.96 -25.49
C THR A 383 -3.57 -12.11 -26.32
N GLU A 384 -2.75 -12.85 -27.06
CA GLU A 384 -3.24 -13.96 -27.90
C GLU A 384 -3.73 -15.13 -27.02
N GLU A 385 -2.99 -15.49 -25.99
CA GLU A 385 -3.39 -16.55 -25.04
C GLU A 385 -4.79 -16.28 -24.46
N ILE A 386 -5.02 -15.06 -23.95
CA ILE A 386 -6.29 -14.69 -23.33
C ILE A 386 -7.42 -14.63 -24.37
N LEU A 387 -7.15 -14.17 -25.58
CA LEU A 387 -8.16 -14.17 -26.65
C LEU A 387 -8.52 -15.59 -27.09
N LEU A 388 -7.55 -16.50 -27.16
CA LEU A 388 -7.82 -17.92 -27.45
C LEU A 388 -8.63 -18.58 -26.30
N GLU A 389 -8.38 -18.23 -25.03
CA GLU A 389 -9.22 -18.68 -23.90
C GLU A 389 -10.67 -18.20 -24.02
N LEU A 390 -10.91 -17.12 -24.75
CA LEU A 390 -12.24 -16.57 -25.05
C LEU A 390 -12.84 -17.11 -26.35
N ASP A 391 -12.26 -18.18 -26.93
CA ASP A 391 -12.69 -18.81 -28.20
C ASP A 391 -12.61 -17.86 -29.42
N TYR A 392 -11.70 -16.87 -29.44
CA TYR A 392 -11.39 -16.14 -30.65
C TYR A 392 -10.48 -16.97 -31.58
N GLY A 393 -10.84 -17.03 -32.85
CA GLY A 393 -9.96 -17.64 -33.87
C GLY A 393 -8.83 -16.68 -34.31
N TRP A 394 -7.79 -17.23 -34.92
CA TRP A 394 -6.64 -16.45 -35.40
C TRP A 394 -7.03 -15.36 -36.40
N ASP A 395 -8.01 -15.61 -37.28
CA ASP A 395 -8.53 -14.62 -38.23
C ASP A 395 -9.24 -13.47 -37.54
N GLU A 396 -9.95 -13.75 -36.46
CA GLU A 396 -10.61 -12.73 -35.63
C GLU A 396 -9.57 -11.90 -34.86
N ILE A 397 -8.54 -12.54 -34.31
CA ILE A 397 -7.42 -11.86 -33.63
C ILE A 397 -6.70 -10.93 -34.63
N ALA A 398 -6.43 -11.38 -35.85
CA ALA A 398 -5.86 -10.55 -36.90
C ALA A 398 -6.75 -9.35 -37.23
N ALA A 399 -8.07 -9.56 -37.38
CA ALA A 399 -9.01 -8.49 -37.63
C ALA A 399 -9.14 -7.49 -36.48
N LEU A 400 -8.95 -7.90 -35.21
CA LEU A 400 -8.89 -7.01 -34.04
C LEU A 400 -7.63 -6.13 -34.07
N ARG A 401 -6.47 -6.69 -34.49
CA ARG A 401 -5.22 -5.94 -34.69
C ARG A 401 -5.36 -4.91 -35.81
N ASP A 402 -5.88 -5.30 -36.96
CA ASP A 402 -6.10 -4.39 -38.09
C ASP A 402 -7.03 -3.23 -37.71
N ALA A 403 -8.04 -3.52 -36.88
CA ALA A 403 -8.93 -2.53 -36.31
C ALA A 403 -8.27 -1.70 -35.19
N LYS A 404 -7.03 -1.99 -34.80
CA LYS A 404 -6.31 -1.38 -33.66
C LYS A 404 -7.13 -1.46 -32.35
N ALA A 405 -7.86 -2.55 -32.16
CA ALA A 405 -8.64 -2.81 -30.97
C ALA A 405 -7.80 -3.50 -29.89
N ILE A 406 -6.75 -4.21 -30.30
CA ILE A 406 -5.77 -4.91 -29.45
C ILE A 406 -4.36 -4.57 -29.89
#